data_84de971ed81fa138b49f5aa072a3c0e8
#
_entry.id   84de971ed81fa138b49f5aa072a3c0e8
#
_cell.length_a   1.000
_cell.length_b   1.000
_cell.length_c   1.000
_cell.angle_alpha   90.00
_cell.angle_beta   90.00
_cell.angle_gamma   90.00
#
_symmetry.space_group_name_H-M   'P 1'
#
loop_
_entity.id
_entity.type
_entity.pdbx_description
1 polymer ?
#
loop_
_entity_poly.entity_id
_entity_poly.type
_entity_poly.pdbx_seq_one_letter_code
_entity_poly.pdbx_strand_id
1 'polypeptide(L)'
;MPRSLAVAGLALAAAVLFFGPLRRRPVRRLPAGVVELHSEIDVDAGCELRGSPSGSVLRLAPDFAGRAAIVVRGNNIILRDFSIDGNRAALEIRAGLPPSNTPFAKFTRANGVLADRVTGLTIDRLHFRNIAGFAVLVSRAHSVDIRRVTVADSGSRNALGRNNSTGGILLEEGTTDFRVTNCDLSAIRGNGIWTHSLYTSPRNARGVIALNRFRQIGRDAIQAGHVTAISVTANSGSRIGFPVEEVDVENGAVPVALDTAGNVDASSYDGNRFRVIDGKCIDLDGFHDGEVRANQCVNPPGFAAYPFGHYGIVMNDSNPDTRSRNIRLVDNLVDGTLFGGIFVIGSGHTVARNRLLSLDASHCNENTAHYGCYDVATDPEILEAGIYLGRSPLHIAPDRHNLIVDNRIAGFKMRSRCILAAPGVDLRSNTIFGNLCRDQ
;
A
#
# COMPACT_ATOMS: atom_id res chain seq x y z
N MET A 1 26.53 70.87 -22.60
CA MET A 1 27.16 69.56 -22.38
C MET A 1 26.10 68.48 -22.64
N PRO A 2 26.14 67.71 -23.72
CA PRO A 2 25.13 66.73 -24.06
C PRO A 2 25.46 65.36 -23.41
N ARG A 3 24.43 64.73 -22.88
CA ARG A 3 24.45 63.39 -22.35
C ARG A 3 24.26 62.35 -23.48
N SER A 4 25.25 61.48 -23.66
CA SER A 4 25.19 60.35 -24.57
C SER A 4 24.32 59.23 -23.99
N LEU A 5 23.30 58.80 -24.75
CA LEU A 5 22.53 57.57 -24.54
C LEU A 5 23.30 56.39 -25.12
N ALA A 6 23.61 55.43 -24.28
CA ALA A 6 24.12 54.13 -24.75
C ALA A 6 22.90 53.19 -25.00
N VAL A 7 22.75 52.74 -26.23
CA VAL A 7 21.78 51.72 -26.64
C VAL A 7 22.41 50.35 -26.42
N ALA A 8 21.87 49.57 -25.47
CA ALA A 8 22.25 48.19 -25.26
C ALA A 8 21.46 47.31 -26.25
N GLY A 9 22.14 46.71 -27.20
CA GLY A 9 21.56 45.73 -28.12
C GLY A 9 21.37 44.37 -27.43
N LEU A 10 20.11 43.88 -27.32
CA LEU A 10 19.80 42.52 -26.95
C LEU A 10 20.05 41.59 -28.14
N ALA A 11 21.06 40.73 -28.03
CA ALA A 11 21.25 39.63 -28.97
C ALA A 11 20.31 38.48 -28.58
N LEU A 12 19.28 38.21 -29.37
CA LEU A 12 18.43 37.00 -29.27
C LEU A 12 19.23 35.79 -29.81
N ALA A 13 19.69 34.92 -28.92
CA ALA A 13 20.24 33.62 -29.31
C ALA A 13 19.08 32.68 -29.66
N ALA A 14 18.85 32.44 -30.94
CA ALA A 14 17.91 31.41 -31.40
C ALA A 14 18.51 30.02 -31.10
N ALA A 15 17.98 29.33 -30.09
CA ALA A 15 18.29 27.92 -29.84
C ALA A 15 17.64 27.08 -30.95
N VAL A 16 18.40 26.64 -31.92
CA VAL A 16 17.97 25.65 -32.91
C VAL A 16 17.89 24.29 -32.22
N LEU A 17 16.69 23.89 -31.84
CA LEU A 17 16.42 22.54 -31.40
C LEU A 17 16.55 21.58 -32.59
N PHE A 18 17.68 20.90 -32.68
CA PHE A 18 17.86 19.79 -33.59
C PHE A 18 16.96 18.63 -33.16
N PHE A 19 15.77 18.52 -33.72
CA PHE A 19 14.99 17.28 -33.73
C PHE A 19 15.68 16.27 -34.63
N GLY A 20 16.57 15.47 -34.06
CA GLY A 20 17.07 14.28 -34.76
C GLY A 20 15.92 13.39 -35.18
N PRO A 21 16.05 12.58 -36.26
CA PRO A 21 14.97 11.73 -36.72
C PRO A 21 14.49 10.84 -35.57
N LEU A 22 13.22 10.90 -35.22
CA LEU A 22 12.57 10.03 -34.26
C LEU A 22 12.80 8.58 -34.71
N ARG A 23 13.81 7.92 -34.19
CA ARG A 23 14.05 6.49 -34.45
C ARG A 23 12.80 5.76 -33.98
N ARG A 24 12.07 5.15 -34.92
CA ARG A 24 10.92 4.34 -34.59
C ARG A 24 11.39 3.22 -33.65
N ARG A 25 10.73 3.13 -32.49
CA ARG A 25 11.01 2.08 -31.51
C ARG A 25 10.78 0.72 -32.17
N PRO A 26 11.72 -0.27 -32.06
CA PRO A 26 11.48 -1.60 -32.59
C PRO A 26 10.32 -2.27 -31.83
N VAL A 27 9.34 -2.75 -32.57
CA VAL A 27 8.18 -3.45 -32.04
C VAL A 27 8.35 -4.95 -32.27
N ARG A 28 8.52 -5.71 -31.20
CA ARG A 28 8.50 -7.18 -31.20
C ARG A 28 7.08 -7.64 -30.87
N ARG A 29 6.44 -8.36 -31.79
CA ARG A 29 5.10 -8.90 -31.57
C ARG A 29 5.17 -10.33 -31.09
N LEU A 30 4.37 -10.65 -30.08
CA LEU A 30 4.11 -12.01 -29.66
C LEU A 30 3.18 -12.70 -30.65
N PRO A 31 3.33 -14.01 -30.89
CA PRO A 31 2.39 -14.77 -31.71
C PRO A 31 0.98 -14.77 -31.08
N ALA A 32 -0.02 -15.03 -31.88
CA ALA A 32 -1.37 -15.26 -31.40
C ALA A 32 -1.48 -16.61 -30.68
N GLY A 33 -2.42 -16.68 -29.72
CA GLY A 33 -2.69 -17.89 -28.95
C GLY A 33 -1.78 -18.07 -27.73
N VAL A 34 -1.66 -19.29 -27.28
CA VAL A 34 -0.88 -19.66 -26.09
C VAL A 34 0.54 -20.05 -26.49
N VAL A 35 1.52 -19.41 -25.86
CA VAL A 35 2.95 -19.73 -25.96
C VAL A 35 3.40 -20.27 -24.61
N GLU A 36 3.84 -21.51 -24.58
CA GLU A 36 4.39 -22.13 -23.39
C GLU A 36 5.85 -21.71 -23.20
N LEU A 37 6.19 -21.27 -21.98
CA LEU A 37 7.52 -20.78 -21.64
C LEU A 37 8.21 -21.74 -20.68
N HIS A 38 9.32 -22.32 -21.09
CA HIS A 38 10.24 -23.09 -20.25
C HIS A 38 11.36 -22.24 -19.65
N SER A 39 11.57 -21.03 -20.18
CA SER A 39 12.57 -20.06 -19.74
C SER A 39 12.07 -18.64 -19.87
N GLU A 40 12.80 -17.70 -19.27
CA GLU A 40 12.52 -16.27 -19.30
C GLU A 40 12.55 -15.70 -20.74
N ILE A 41 11.71 -14.71 -21.00
CA ILE A 41 11.85 -13.84 -22.17
C ILE A 41 12.60 -12.58 -21.73
N ASP A 42 13.79 -12.39 -22.26
CA ASP A 42 14.54 -11.15 -22.09
C ASP A 42 14.04 -10.05 -23.05
N VAL A 43 13.90 -8.84 -22.54
CA VAL A 43 13.49 -7.66 -23.32
C VAL A 43 14.55 -6.58 -23.19
N ASP A 44 15.19 -6.27 -24.31
CA ASP A 44 16.31 -5.34 -24.40
C ASP A 44 15.86 -3.88 -24.56
N ALA A 45 16.81 -2.96 -24.37
CA ALA A 45 16.60 -1.52 -24.37
C ALA A 45 15.89 -0.99 -25.62
N GLY A 46 14.97 -0.06 -25.40
CA GLY A 46 14.24 0.63 -26.47
C GLY A 46 13.15 -0.19 -27.15
N CYS A 47 12.92 -1.45 -26.74
CA CYS A 47 11.96 -2.35 -27.35
C CYS A 47 10.51 -2.09 -26.86
N GLU A 48 9.54 -2.26 -27.76
CA GLU A 48 8.16 -2.47 -27.42
C GLU A 48 7.78 -3.94 -27.64
N LEU A 49 7.46 -4.68 -26.58
CA LEU A 49 6.88 -6.02 -26.67
C LEU A 49 5.37 -5.91 -26.65
N ARG A 50 4.70 -6.34 -27.70
CA ARG A 50 3.26 -6.22 -27.87
C ARG A 50 2.62 -7.56 -28.22
N GLY A 51 1.45 -7.81 -27.66
CA GLY A 51 0.61 -8.93 -28.06
C GLY A 51 0.09 -8.84 -29.49
N SER A 52 -0.36 -9.97 -30.02
CA SER A 52 -1.11 -10.05 -31.26
C SER A 52 -2.50 -9.41 -31.10
N PRO A 53 -3.05 -8.78 -32.13
CA PRO A 53 -4.44 -8.32 -32.12
C PRO A 53 -5.47 -9.44 -31.84
N SER A 54 -5.13 -10.68 -32.19
CA SER A 54 -5.95 -11.88 -31.92
C SER A 54 -5.74 -12.45 -30.51
N GLY A 55 -4.96 -11.76 -29.66
CA GLY A 55 -4.60 -12.19 -28.31
C GLY A 55 -3.32 -13.02 -28.25
N SER A 56 -2.53 -12.81 -27.22
CA SER A 56 -1.33 -13.58 -26.90
C SER A 56 -1.35 -13.93 -25.41
N VAL A 57 -1.06 -15.17 -25.07
CA VAL A 57 -0.94 -15.67 -23.70
C VAL A 57 0.41 -16.34 -23.54
N LEU A 58 1.25 -15.81 -22.66
CA LEU A 58 2.47 -16.45 -22.21
C LEU A 58 2.11 -17.32 -21.01
N ARG A 59 2.26 -18.65 -21.12
CA ARG A 59 2.00 -19.59 -20.02
C ARG A 59 3.31 -20.20 -19.54
N LEU A 60 3.56 -20.15 -18.24
CA LEU A 60 4.72 -20.82 -17.65
C LEU A 60 4.52 -22.33 -17.66
N ALA A 61 5.47 -23.05 -18.19
CA ALA A 61 5.49 -24.52 -18.19
C ALA A 61 5.66 -25.07 -16.76
N PRO A 62 5.23 -26.32 -16.48
CA PRO A 62 5.44 -26.91 -15.14
C PRO A 62 6.90 -27.03 -14.71
N ASP A 63 7.82 -27.08 -15.67
CA ASP A 63 9.29 -27.16 -15.47
C ASP A 63 9.97 -25.76 -15.55
N PHE A 64 9.21 -24.68 -15.60
CA PHE A 64 9.76 -23.33 -15.68
C PHE A 64 10.65 -23.02 -14.46
N ALA A 65 11.93 -22.73 -14.70
CA ALA A 65 12.91 -22.45 -13.65
C ALA A 65 13.32 -20.97 -13.54
N GLY A 66 12.72 -20.08 -14.33
CA GLY A 66 13.06 -18.68 -14.41
C GLY A 66 12.61 -17.84 -13.21
N ARG A 67 13.11 -16.63 -13.12
CA ARG A 67 12.69 -15.64 -12.10
C ARG A 67 11.37 -14.99 -12.45
N ALA A 68 11.09 -14.77 -13.74
CA ALA A 68 9.87 -14.17 -14.25
C ALA A 68 9.58 -14.63 -15.69
N ALA A 69 8.32 -14.58 -16.12
CA ALA A 69 7.99 -14.80 -17.54
C ALA A 69 8.72 -13.82 -18.45
N ILE A 70 8.82 -12.56 -18.02
CA ILE A 70 9.54 -11.49 -18.72
C ILE A 70 10.55 -10.86 -17.79
N VAL A 71 11.80 -10.78 -18.22
CA VAL A 71 12.85 -10.03 -17.55
C VAL A 71 13.27 -8.83 -18.40
N VAL A 72 13.10 -7.64 -17.83
CA VAL A 72 13.47 -6.38 -18.49
C VAL A 72 14.95 -6.12 -18.26
N ARG A 73 15.74 -6.11 -19.35
CA ARG A 73 17.19 -5.98 -19.31
C ARG A 73 17.72 -4.59 -19.67
N GLY A 74 16.86 -3.68 -20.05
CA GLY A 74 17.31 -2.38 -20.51
C GLY A 74 16.32 -1.25 -20.27
N ASN A 75 16.66 -0.06 -20.75
CA ASN A 75 15.88 1.15 -20.54
C ASN A 75 14.86 1.40 -21.68
N ASN A 76 13.86 2.24 -21.40
CA ASN A 76 12.85 2.70 -22.35
C ASN A 76 12.05 1.55 -22.98
N ILE A 77 11.53 0.66 -22.16
CA ILE A 77 10.77 -0.53 -22.54
C ILE A 77 9.26 -0.25 -22.43
N ILE A 78 8.50 -0.79 -23.38
CA ILE A 78 7.02 -0.87 -23.30
C ILE A 78 6.60 -2.34 -23.41
N LEU A 79 5.80 -2.79 -22.44
CA LEU A 79 5.13 -4.09 -22.45
C LEU A 79 3.64 -3.84 -22.53
N ARG A 80 2.93 -4.37 -23.55
CA ARG A 80 1.50 -4.11 -23.64
C ARG A 80 0.69 -5.12 -24.45
N ASP A 81 -0.61 -5.17 -24.15
CA ASP A 81 -1.65 -5.86 -24.92
C ASP A 81 -1.46 -7.39 -24.96
N PHE A 82 -1.07 -8.05 -23.86
CA PHE A 82 -0.99 -9.51 -23.77
C PHE A 82 -1.26 -10.02 -22.34
N SER A 83 -1.39 -11.33 -22.20
CA SER A 83 -1.65 -12.01 -20.95
C SER A 83 -0.46 -12.87 -20.51
N ILE A 84 -0.29 -13.03 -19.20
CA ILE A 84 0.65 -13.98 -18.57
C ILE A 84 -0.12 -14.89 -17.64
N ASP A 85 -0.04 -16.20 -17.88
CA ASP A 85 -0.55 -17.24 -17.00
C ASP A 85 0.64 -17.90 -16.30
N GLY A 86 0.75 -17.64 -15.00
CA GLY A 86 1.89 -18.07 -14.17
C GLY A 86 1.86 -19.53 -13.74
N ASN A 87 0.83 -20.30 -14.09
CA ASN A 87 0.71 -21.73 -13.75
C ASN A 87 1.00 -22.02 -12.27
N ARG A 88 0.44 -21.19 -11.38
CA ARG A 88 0.71 -21.22 -9.93
C ARG A 88 0.62 -22.63 -9.34
N ALA A 89 -0.35 -23.42 -9.77
CA ALA A 89 -0.55 -24.75 -9.23
C ALA A 89 0.68 -25.66 -9.35
N ALA A 90 1.45 -25.49 -10.42
CA ALA A 90 2.68 -26.26 -10.65
C ALA A 90 3.94 -25.60 -10.06
N LEU A 91 3.93 -24.25 -9.95
CA LEU A 91 5.13 -23.47 -9.65
C LEU A 91 5.14 -22.82 -8.27
N GLU A 92 4.11 -23.05 -7.45
CA GLU A 92 4.04 -22.48 -6.11
C GLU A 92 5.17 -23.02 -5.23
N ILE A 93 6.02 -22.12 -4.74
CA ILE A 93 7.02 -22.41 -3.71
C ILE A 93 6.50 -21.83 -2.41
N ARG A 94 6.22 -22.68 -1.43
CA ARG A 94 5.70 -22.29 -0.11
C ARG A 94 6.81 -21.70 0.78
N ALA A 95 7.42 -20.63 0.30
CA ALA A 95 8.47 -19.93 1.01
C ALA A 95 7.88 -18.91 1.99
N GLY A 96 8.62 -18.62 3.05
CA GLY A 96 8.38 -17.47 3.92
C GLY A 96 8.81 -16.15 3.26
N LEU A 97 9.03 -15.12 4.08
CA LEU A 97 9.64 -13.86 3.66
C LEU A 97 11.14 -14.07 3.36
N PRO A 98 11.73 -13.24 2.48
CA PRO A 98 13.17 -13.23 2.32
C PRO A 98 13.88 -12.83 3.63
N PRO A 99 15.15 -13.20 3.81
CA PRO A 99 15.97 -12.63 4.87
C PRO A 99 15.95 -11.10 4.84
N SER A 100 16.03 -10.44 5.98
CA SER A 100 15.90 -8.97 6.14
C SER A 100 16.93 -8.14 5.36
N ASN A 101 17.96 -8.76 4.82
CA ASN A 101 18.99 -8.14 3.99
C ASN A 101 18.91 -8.52 2.50
N THR A 102 17.82 -9.17 2.08
CA THR A 102 17.67 -9.71 0.72
C THR A 102 16.44 -9.11 0.03
N PRO A 103 16.62 -8.33 -1.05
CA PRO A 103 15.51 -7.82 -1.85
C PRO A 103 14.67 -8.95 -2.46
N PHE A 104 13.38 -8.71 -2.61
CA PHE A 104 12.46 -9.67 -3.24
C PHE A 104 12.85 -10.02 -4.67
N ALA A 105 13.42 -9.07 -5.43
CA ALA A 105 13.93 -9.32 -6.78
C ALA A 105 15.03 -10.38 -6.83
N LYS A 106 15.73 -10.65 -5.73
CA LYS A 106 16.71 -11.73 -5.62
C LYS A 106 16.11 -13.02 -5.09
N PHE A 107 15.01 -12.95 -4.37
CA PHE A 107 14.43 -14.07 -3.63
C PHE A 107 13.29 -14.75 -4.38
N THR A 108 12.34 -13.98 -4.92
CA THR A 108 11.13 -14.52 -5.55
C THR A 108 11.39 -15.07 -6.96
N ARG A 109 10.64 -16.10 -7.31
CA ARG A 109 10.66 -16.76 -8.62
C ARG A 109 9.25 -16.84 -9.19
N ALA A 110 9.15 -17.25 -10.46
CA ALA A 110 7.89 -17.36 -11.17
C ALA A 110 7.03 -16.08 -11.07
N ASN A 111 7.68 -14.92 -11.17
CA ASN A 111 7.01 -13.62 -11.29
C ASN A 111 6.46 -13.46 -12.72
N GLY A 112 5.50 -12.54 -12.89
CA GLY A 112 5.03 -12.18 -14.23
C GLY A 112 6.07 -11.35 -14.99
N VAL A 113 6.39 -10.16 -14.47
CA VAL A 113 7.43 -9.26 -15.00
C VAL A 113 8.41 -8.93 -13.88
N LEU A 114 9.71 -9.02 -14.17
CA LEU A 114 10.80 -8.55 -13.33
C LEU A 114 11.60 -7.47 -14.05
N ALA A 115 11.70 -6.28 -13.43
CA ALA A 115 12.53 -5.19 -13.90
C ALA A 115 13.46 -4.73 -12.79
N ASP A 116 14.77 -4.81 -13.02
CA ASP A 116 15.77 -4.41 -12.03
C ASP A 116 16.78 -3.44 -12.65
N ARG A 117 17.00 -2.27 -12.04
CA ARG A 117 17.91 -1.20 -12.48
C ARG A 117 17.58 -0.69 -13.88
N VAL A 118 16.31 -0.34 -14.12
CA VAL A 118 15.86 0.15 -15.42
C VAL A 118 15.33 1.58 -15.32
N THR A 119 15.41 2.31 -16.41
CA THR A 119 14.81 3.65 -16.54
C THR A 119 13.81 3.67 -17.70
N GLY A 120 12.62 4.22 -17.46
CA GLY A 120 11.60 4.36 -18.49
C GLY A 120 10.92 3.03 -18.84
N LEU A 121 10.21 2.44 -17.86
CA LEU A 121 9.39 1.24 -18.07
C LEU A 121 7.92 1.62 -18.15
N THR A 122 7.24 1.17 -19.20
CA THR A 122 5.77 1.24 -19.30
C THR A 122 5.19 -0.17 -19.39
N ILE A 123 4.24 -0.48 -18.49
CA ILE A 123 3.44 -1.71 -18.51
C ILE A 123 1.98 -1.27 -18.69
N ASP A 124 1.36 -1.62 -19.83
CA ASP A 124 0.06 -1.11 -20.19
C ASP A 124 -0.85 -2.22 -20.74
N ARG A 125 -2.04 -2.40 -20.15
CA ARG A 125 -3.03 -3.42 -20.56
C ARG A 125 -2.44 -4.84 -20.61
N LEU A 126 -1.69 -5.22 -19.58
CA LEU A 126 -1.32 -6.60 -19.35
C LEU A 126 -2.33 -7.27 -18.41
N HIS A 127 -2.56 -8.56 -18.64
CA HIS A 127 -3.45 -9.39 -17.83
C HIS A 127 -2.64 -10.52 -17.20
N PHE A 128 -2.51 -10.52 -15.88
CA PHE A 128 -1.82 -11.54 -15.11
C PHE A 128 -2.84 -12.44 -14.41
N ARG A 129 -2.60 -13.73 -14.45
CA ARG A 129 -3.37 -14.71 -13.66
C ARG A 129 -2.49 -15.85 -13.19
N ASN A 130 -2.87 -16.47 -12.09
CA ASN A 130 -2.17 -17.63 -11.52
C ASN A 130 -0.66 -17.41 -11.33
N ILE A 131 -0.24 -16.20 -10.99
CA ILE A 131 1.18 -15.90 -10.74
C ILE A 131 1.55 -16.41 -9.35
N ALA A 132 2.63 -17.20 -9.25
CA ALA A 132 3.12 -17.69 -7.95
C ALA A 132 3.92 -16.63 -7.19
N GLY A 133 4.78 -15.87 -7.87
CA GLY A 133 5.50 -14.72 -7.33
C GLY A 133 4.67 -13.42 -7.36
N PHE A 134 5.28 -12.32 -7.73
CA PHE A 134 4.59 -11.04 -7.99
C PHE A 134 4.16 -10.96 -9.45
N ALA A 135 2.98 -10.40 -9.72
CA ALA A 135 2.56 -10.11 -11.08
C ALA A 135 3.55 -9.14 -11.74
N VAL A 136 3.95 -8.09 -11.03
CA VAL A 136 5.00 -7.16 -11.44
C VAL A 136 5.92 -6.91 -10.26
N LEU A 137 7.21 -7.08 -10.47
CA LEU A 137 8.27 -6.77 -9.50
C LEU A 137 9.27 -5.81 -10.13
N VAL A 138 9.34 -4.61 -9.58
CA VAL A 138 10.23 -3.54 -10.04
C VAL A 138 11.19 -3.18 -8.91
N SER A 139 12.49 -3.21 -9.19
CA SER A 139 13.54 -2.94 -8.20
C SER A 139 14.55 -1.94 -8.74
N ARG A 140 14.92 -0.94 -7.94
CA ARG A 140 15.95 0.06 -8.29
C ARG A 140 15.73 0.74 -9.63
N ALA A 141 14.48 1.09 -9.95
CA ALA A 141 14.10 1.63 -11.24
C ALA A 141 13.74 3.12 -11.15
N HIS A 142 13.71 3.78 -12.30
CA HIS A 142 13.33 5.17 -12.42
C HIS A 142 12.35 5.37 -13.58
N SER A 143 11.35 6.25 -13.41
CA SER A 143 10.32 6.54 -14.42
C SER A 143 9.54 5.29 -14.85
N VAL A 144 8.71 4.78 -13.93
CA VAL A 144 7.92 3.55 -14.11
C VAL A 144 6.43 3.90 -14.22
N ASP A 145 5.76 3.44 -15.27
CA ASP A 145 4.33 3.65 -15.50
C ASP A 145 3.62 2.29 -15.69
N ILE A 146 2.87 1.88 -14.67
CA ILE A 146 2.06 0.65 -14.67
C ILE A 146 0.60 1.07 -14.69
N ARG A 147 -0.12 0.73 -15.76
CA ARG A 147 -1.49 1.20 -15.91
C ARG A 147 -2.39 0.22 -16.63
N ARG A 148 -3.69 0.22 -16.25
CA ARG A 148 -4.71 -0.63 -16.88
C ARG A 148 -4.33 -2.11 -16.87
N VAL A 149 -3.65 -2.53 -15.81
CA VAL A 149 -3.23 -3.90 -15.60
C VAL A 149 -4.30 -4.64 -14.81
N THR A 150 -4.56 -5.89 -15.13
CA THR A 150 -5.38 -6.77 -14.31
C THR A 150 -4.52 -7.88 -13.70
N VAL A 151 -4.73 -8.16 -12.42
CA VAL A 151 -4.08 -9.26 -11.71
C VAL A 151 -5.16 -10.10 -11.03
N ALA A 152 -5.21 -11.39 -11.32
CA ALA A 152 -6.18 -12.29 -10.74
C ALA A 152 -5.55 -13.59 -10.23
N ASP A 153 -6.14 -14.15 -9.16
CA ASP A 153 -5.80 -15.49 -8.63
C ASP A 153 -4.29 -15.71 -8.41
N SER A 154 -3.60 -14.71 -7.84
CA SER A 154 -2.15 -14.67 -7.76
C SER A 154 -1.64 -14.65 -6.31
N GLY A 155 -0.37 -15.04 -6.13
CA GLY A 155 0.31 -15.16 -4.86
C GLY A 155 0.42 -16.60 -4.35
N SER A 156 1.42 -16.83 -3.52
CA SER A 156 1.72 -18.12 -2.90
C SER A 156 1.25 -18.16 -1.45
N ARG A 157 1.23 -19.37 -0.91
CA ARG A 157 1.09 -19.63 0.53
C ARG A 157 2.47 -19.91 1.14
N ASN A 158 2.57 -19.75 2.46
CA ASN A 158 3.73 -20.19 3.22
C ASN A 158 3.65 -21.70 3.56
N ALA A 159 4.63 -22.20 4.30
CA ALA A 159 4.69 -23.60 4.69
C ALA A 159 3.47 -24.06 5.55
N LEU A 160 2.84 -23.14 6.27
CA LEU A 160 1.65 -23.40 7.09
C LEU A 160 0.35 -23.38 6.29
N GLY A 161 0.41 -23.17 4.97
CA GLY A 161 -0.77 -23.04 4.13
C GLY A 161 -1.47 -21.67 4.23
N ARG A 162 -0.84 -20.71 4.93
CA ARG A 162 -1.30 -19.33 5.07
C ARG A 162 -0.76 -18.48 3.94
N ASN A 163 -1.35 -17.32 3.72
CA ASN A 163 -0.87 -16.38 2.71
C ASN A 163 0.53 -15.85 3.03
N ASN A 164 1.27 -15.53 2.00
CA ASN A 164 2.51 -14.74 2.11
C ASN A 164 2.33 -13.36 1.45
N SER A 165 3.42 -12.61 1.22
CA SER A 165 3.33 -11.24 0.67
C SER A 165 3.14 -11.18 -0.84
N THR A 166 3.22 -12.30 -1.57
CA THR A 166 3.26 -12.32 -3.04
C THR A 166 1.89 -12.19 -3.71
N GLY A 167 1.87 -11.93 -4.99
CA GLY A 167 0.69 -11.92 -5.86
C GLY A 167 0.47 -10.63 -6.63
N GLY A 168 0.57 -9.49 -5.98
CA GLY A 168 0.29 -8.19 -6.58
C GLY A 168 1.47 -7.51 -7.28
N ILE A 169 1.57 -6.21 -7.12
CA ILE A 169 2.60 -5.34 -7.72
C ILE A 169 3.53 -4.85 -6.62
N LEU A 170 4.83 -5.12 -6.76
CA LEU A 170 5.86 -4.66 -5.83
C LEU A 170 6.82 -3.69 -6.53
N LEU A 171 7.07 -2.54 -5.88
CA LEU A 171 8.13 -1.59 -6.23
C LEU A 171 9.09 -1.52 -5.06
N GLU A 172 10.39 -1.78 -5.29
CA GLU A 172 11.34 -1.88 -4.17
C GLU A 172 12.68 -1.18 -4.44
N GLU A 173 13.46 -1.05 -3.36
CA GLU A 173 14.89 -0.74 -3.37
C GLU A 173 15.24 0.60 -4.06
N GLY A 174 14.56 1.69 -3.69
CA GLY A 174 14.86 3.01 -4.26
C GLY A 174 14.28 3.23 -5.66
N THR A 175 13.19 2.56 -5.99
CA THR A 175 12.41 2.86 -7.20
C THR A 175 11.77 4.24 -7.09
N THR A 176 11.96 5.10 -8.10
CA THR A 176 11.52 6.50 -8.07
C THR A 176 10.72 6.91 -9.29
N ASP A 177 9.91 7.98 -9.14
CA ASP A 177 9.09 8.55 -10.20
C ASP A 177 8.19 7.50 -10.85
N PHE A 178 7.43 6.79 -10.02
CA PHE A 178 6.57 5.71 -10.45
C PHE A 178 5.07 6.06 -10.37
N ARG A 179 4.31 5.42 -11.23
CA ARG A 179 2.84 5.49 -11.24
C ARG A 179 2.25 4.10 -11.38
N VAL A 180 1.27 3.78 -10.52
CA VAL A 180 0.44 2.56 -10.63
C VAL A 180 -1.01 3.01 -10.67
N THR A 181 -1.64 2.96 -11.84
CA THR A 181 -2.95 3.59 -12.02
C THR A 181 -3.94 2.77 -12.83
N ASN A 182 -5.23 2.87 -12.46
CA ASN A 182 -6.32 2.20 -13.17
C ASN A 182 -6.12 0.69 -13.30
N CYS A 183 -5.51 0.06 -12.30
CA CYS A 183 -5.32 -1.37 -12.25
C CYS A 183 -6.47 -2.05 -11.47
N ASP A 184 -6.76 -3.30 -11.80
CA ASP A 184 -7.76 -4.13 -11.12
C ASP A 184 -7.07 -5.40 -10.57
N LEU A 185 -7.06 -5.54 -9.25
CA LEU A 185 -6.43 -6.64 -8.54
C LEU A 185 -7.48 -7.46 -7.79
N SER A 186 -7.58 -8.74 -8.09
CA SER A 186 -8.60 -9.61 -7.49
C SER A 186 -8.07 -10.97 -7.10
N ALA A 187 -8.56 -11.52 -5.97
CA ALA A 187 -8.13 -12.80 -5.44
C ALA A 187 -6.59 -12.89 -5.30
N ILE A 188 -6.01 -11.86 -4.68
CA ILE A 188 -4.58 -11.79 -4.40
C ILE A 188 -4.33 -12.35 -3.00
N ARG A 189 -3.46 -13.34 -2.88
CA ARG A 189 -3.16 -13.96 -1.58
C ARG A 189 -2.35 -13.06 -0.65
N GLY A 190 -1.38 -12.34 -1.19
CA GLY A 190 -0.56 -11.38 -0.42
C GLY A 190 -1.04 -9.95 -0.56
N ASN A 191 -0.09 -9.02 -0.72
CA ASN A 191 -0.37 -7.59 -0.88
C ASN A 191 -0.84 -7.26 -2.30
N GLY A 192 -1.75 -6.30 -2.42
CA GLY A 192 -2.21 -5.80 -3.70
C GLY A 192 -1.14 -4.96 -4.39
N ILE A 193 -0.88 -3.74 -3.91
CA ILE A 193 0.22 -2.89 -4.37
C ILE A 193 1.11 -2.58 -3.18
N TRP A 194 2.41 -2.77 -3.35
CA TRP A 194 3.37 -2.64 -2.26
C TRP A 194 4.59 -1.84 -2.67
N THR A 195 5.01 -0.88 -1.85
CA THR A 195 6.36 -0.29 -1.91
C THR A 195 7.18 -0.82 -0.73
N HIS A 196 8.42 -1.18 -0.99
CA HIS A 196 9.32 -1.73 0.02
C HIS A 196 10.77 -1.32 -0.28
N SER A 197 11.57 -1.12 0.75
CA SER A 197 13.03 -1.06 0.64
C SER A 197 13.64 -1.61 1.91
N LEU A 198 14.79 -2.23 1.80
CA LEU A 198 15.57 -2.59 2.98
C LEU A 198 16.01 -1.32 3.73
N TYR A 199 16.21 -1.40 5.04
CA TYR A 199 16.74 -0.27 5.83
C TYR A 199 18.10 0.23 5.35
N THR A 200 18.87 -0.64 4.70
CA THR A 200 20.20 -0.33 4.13
C THR A 200 20.14 0.18 2.70
N SER A 201 18.96 0.20 2.08
CA SER A 201 18.74 0.65 0.71
C SER A 201 18.11 2.04 0.67
N PRO A 202 18.25 2.79 -0.43
CA PRO A 202 17.47 4.02 -0.63
C PRO A 202 15.97 3.75 -0.55
N ARG A 203 15.22 4.68 0.05
CA ARG A 203 13.76 4.64 0.03
C ARG A 203 13.22 4.85 -1.38
N ASN A 204 12.09 4.26 -1.68
CA ASN A 204 11.31 4.63 -2.86
C ASN A 204 10.88 6.10 -2.77
N ALA A 205 10.64 6.76 -3.90
CA ALA A 205 10.26 8.17 -3.86
C ALA A 205 9.41 8.64 -5.04
N ARG A 206 8.61 9.70 -4.80
CA ARG A 206 7.81 10.39 -5.81
C ARG A 206 6.89 9.44 -6.58
N GLY A 207 6.09 8.70 -5.81
CA GLY A 207 5.17 7.71 -6.32
C GLY A 207 3.72 8.19 -6.39
N VAL A 208 2.95 7.64 -7.33
CA VAL A 208 1.50 7.80 -7.40
C VAL A 208 0.84 6.43 -7.51
N ILE A 209 -0.02 6.10 -6.55
CA ILE A 209 -0.88 4.90 -6.59
C ILE A 209 -2.33 5.40 -6.62
N ALA A 210 -3.00 5.36 -7.79
CA ALA A 210 -4.29 6.03 -7.94
C ALA A 210 -5.29 5.27 -8.81
N LEU A 211 -6.59 5.40 -8.45
CA LEU A 211 -7.70 4.88 -9.25
C LEU A 211 -7.66 3.35 -9.44
N ASN A 212 -7.00 2.62 -8.53
CA ASN A 212 -6.94 1.17 -8.58
C ASN A 212 -8.12 0.55 -7.85
N ARG A 213 -8.50 -0.66 -8.26
CA ARG A 213 -9.57 -1.45 -7.66
C ARG A 213 -9.00 -2.73 -7.06
N PHE A 214 -9.48 -3.06 -5.85
CA PHE A 214 -9.05 -4.23 -5.10
C PHE A 214 -10.26 -5.08 -4.70
N ARG A 215 -10.18 -6.37 -4.88
CA ARG A 215 -11.22 -7.28 -4.45
C ARG A 215 -10.64 -8.60 -3.95
N GLN A 216 -10.92 -8.93 -2.71
CA GLN A 216 -10.42 -10.14 -2.07
C GLN A 216 -8.89 -10.18 -2.06
N ILE A 217 -8.32 -9.36 -1.19
CA ILE A 217 -6.88 -9.26 -0.95
C ILE A 217 -6.60 -9.91 0.41
N GLY A 218 -5.70 -10.86 0.45
CA GLY A 218 -5.43 -11.65 1.65
C GLY A 218 -4.64 -10.90 2.73
N ARG A 219 -3.83 -9.92 2.34
CA ARG A 219 -3.11 -9.01 3.24
C ARG A 219 -3.53 -7.57 2.96
N ASP A 220 -2.58 -6.69 2.70
CA ASP A 220 -2.86 -5.27 2.53
C ASP A 220 -3.28 -4.94 1.11
N ALA A 221 -4.32 -4.12 0.96
CA ALA A 221 -4.69 -3.68 -0.38
C ALA A 221 -3.59 -2.77 -0.96
N ILE A 222 -3.11 -1.81 -0.18
CA ILE A 222 -1.97 -0.97 -0.52
C ILE A 222 -1.09 -0.87 0.73
N GLN A 223 0.18 -1.27 0.61
CA GLN A 223 1.18 -1.08 1.64
C GLN A 223 2.27 -0.12 1.15
N ALA A 224 2.38 1.04 1.79
CA ALA A 224 3.47 1.97 1.57
C ALA A 224 4.56 1.72 2.60
N GLY A 225 5.71 1.19 2.18
CA GLY A 225 6.84 0.91 3.05
C GLY A 225 8.11 1.59 2.53
N HIS A 226 8.88 2.22 3.43
CA HIS A 226 10.13 2.92 3.14
C HIS A 226 10.05 3.80 1.87
N VAL A 227 9.14 4.75 1.87
CA VAL A 227 8.90 5.65 0.73
C VAL A 227 8.75 7.09 1.17
N THR A 228 9.17 8.03 0.36
CA THR A 228 8.96 9.47 0.56
C THR A 228 8.20 10.09 -0.61
N ALA A 229 7.36 11.09 -0.33
CA ALA A 229 6.58 11.81 -1.33
C ALA A 229 5.71 10.89 -2.19
N ILE A 230 4.96 9.96 -1.56
CA ILE A 230 3.97 9.13 -2.25
C ILE A 230 2.57 9.72 -2.12
N SER A 231 1.79 9.65 -3.19
CA SER A 231 0.37 9.95 -3.21
C SER A 231 -0.44 8.68 -3.46
N VAL A 232 -1.28 8.29 -2.50
CA VAL A 232 -2.20 7.15 -2.59
C VAL A 232 -3.62 7.72 -2.65
N THR A 233 -4.22 7.78 -3.83
CA THR A 233 -5.45 8.56 -4.00
C THR A 233 -6.54 7.87 -4.83
N ALA A 234 -7.80 8.07 -4.41
CA ALA A 234 -8.99 7.61 -5.13
C ALA A 234 -8.98 6.11 -5.48
N ASN A 235 -8.32 5.29 -4.68
CA ASN A 235 -8.38 3.83 -4.81
C ASN A 235 -9.65 3.29 -4.15
N SER A 236 -10.10 2.12 -4.57
CA SER A 236 -11.28 1.48 -3.99
C SER A 236 -11.08 -0.03 -3.83
N GLY A 237 -11.70 -0.60 -2.81
CA GLY A 237 -11.58 -2.04 -2.59
C GLY A 237 -12.65 -2.64 -1.71
N SER A 238 -12.69 -3.97 -1.71
CA SER A 238 -13.56 -4.73 -0.82
C SER A 238 -12.99 -6.12 -0.54
N ARG A 239 -13.37 -6.68 0.62
CA ARG A 239 -12.91 -7.99 1.09
C ARG A 239 -11.38 -8.00 1.27
N ILE A 240 -10.90 -7.11 2.13
CA ILE A 240 -9.49 -7.07 2.54
C ILE A 240 -9.35 -7.97 3.78
N GLY A 241 -8.32 -8.83 3.80
CA GLY A 241 -8.18 -9.90 4.79
C GLY A 241 -8.98 -11.15 4.45
N PHE A 242 -9.19 -11.44 3.17
CA PHE A 242 -9.99 -12.59 2.73
C PHE A 242 -9.25 -13.45 1.70
N PRO A 243 -9.46 -14.79 1.72
CA PRO A 243 -10.29 -15.52 2.68
C PRO A 243 -9.65 -15.56 4.08
N VAL A 244 -10.47 -15.49 5.12
CA VAL A 244 -10.03 -15.35 6.52
C VAL A 244 -9.14 -16.52 6.97
N GLU A 245 -9.50 -17.73 6.57
CA GLU A 245 -8.78 -18.97 6.90
C GLU A 245 -7.36 -19.04 6.31
N GLU A 246 -7.03 -18.19 5.32
CA GLU A 246 -5.70 -18.11 4.73
C GLU A 246 -4.83 -16.99 5.33
N VAL A 247 -5.37 -16.15 6.21
CA VAL A 247 -4.60 -15.03 6.80
C VAL A 247 -3.51 -15.55 7.74
N ASP A 248 -2.29 -15.08 7.56
CA ASP A 248 -1.12 -15.45 8.37
C ASP A 248 -1.03 -14.55 9.61
N VAL A 249 -1.69 -14.97 10.69
CA VAL A 249 -1.70 -14.23 11.96
C VAL A 249 -0.45 -14.49 12.81
N GLU A 250 0.21 -15.61 12.63
CA GLU A 250 1.39 -15.98 13.42
C GLU A 250 2.57 -15.01 13.19
N ASN A 251 2.61 -14.34 12.04
CA ASN A 251 3.61 -13.30 11.76
C ASN A 251 3.11 -11.89 12.07
N GLY A 252 2.03 -11.74 12.83
CA GLY A 252 1.48 -10.45 13.24
C GLY A 252 0.91 -9.60 12.11
N ALA A 253 0.65 -10.21 10.96
CA ALA A 253 0.20 -9.54 9.76
C ALA A 253 -1.32 -9.42 9.73
N VAL A 254 -1.87 -8.57 10.59
CA VAL A 254 -3.28 -8.19 10.49
C VAL A 254 -3.49 -7.44 9.16
N PRO A 255 -4.46 -7.85 8.33
CA PRO A 255 -4.71 -7.21 7.05
C PRO A 255 -5.09 -5.73 7.20
N VAL A 256 -4.69 -4.91 6.24
CA VAL A 256 -4.94 -3.46 6.27
C VAL A 256 -5.41 -2.96 4.90
N ALA A 257 -6.38 -2.05 4.88
CA ALA A 257 -6.79 -1.46 3.60
C ALA A 257 -5.72 -0.49 3.06
N LEU A 258 -5.21 0.39 3.91
CA LEU A 258 -4.08 1.30 3.60
C LEU A 258 -3.03 1.16 4.70
N ASP A 259 -1.98 0.45 4.41
CA ASP A 259 -0.91 0.17 5.35
C ASP A 259 0.31 1.06 5.12
N THR A 260 0.94 1.43 6.22
CA THR A 260 2.29 1.99 6.24
C THR A 260 3.17 1.07 7.06
N ALA A 261 4.27 0.60 6.48
CA ALA A 261 5.24 -0.21 7.19
C ALA A 261 6.66 0.28 6.90
N GLY A 262 7.21 1.04 7.81
CA GLY A 262 8.52 1.64 7.66
C GLY A 262 8.48 3.16 7.50
N ASN A 263 9.61 3.78 7.25
CA ASN A 263 9.76 5.23 7.18
C ASN A 263 9.03 5.83 5.98
N VAL A 264 7.92 6.56 6.23
CA VAL A 264 7.10 7.23 5.20
C VAL A 264 6.82 8.67 5.60
N ASP A 265 7.25 9.61 4.77
CA ASP A 265 7.06 11.05 5.00
C ASP A 265 6.67 11.83 3.74
N ALA A 266 6.31 13.09 3.90
CA ALA A 266 5.89 13.99 2.83
C ALA A 266 4.82 13.36 1.91
N SER A 267 3.96 12.53 2.49
CA SER A 267 3.08 11.63 1.75
C SER A 267 1.61 11.92 2.04
N SER A 268 0.72 11.46 1.15
CA SER A 268 -0.71 11.67 1.29
C SER A 268 -1.53 10.43 0.93
N TYR A 269 -2.52 10.11 1.77
CA TYR A 269 -3.57 9.14 1.49
C TYR A 269 -4.90 9.90 1.39
N ASP A 270 -5.46 10.05 0.20
CA ASP A 270 -6.60 10.93 -0.04
C ASP A 270 -7.75 10.24 -0.81
N GLY A 271 -8.94 10.31 -0.25
CA GLY A 271 -10.17 9.92 -0.96
C GLY A 271 -10.29 8.44 -1.32
N ASN A 272 -9.55 7.55 -0.64
CA ASN A 272 -9.65 6.11 -0.87
C ASN A 272 -10.91 5.54 -0.21
N ARG A 273 -11.49 4.47 -0.78
CA ARG A 273 -12.74 3.88 -0.31
C ARG A 273 -12.65 2.36 -0.23
N PHE A 274 -12.76 1.84 0.98
CA PHE A 274 -12.71 0.41 1.25
C PHE A 274 -13.92 -0.06 2.05
N ARG A 275 -14.30 -1.30 1.86
CA ARG A 275 -15.41 -1.92 2.60
C ARG A 275 -15.15 -3.41 2.82
N VAL A 276 -15.78 -3.97 3.84
CA VAL A 276 -15.61 -5.38 4.22
C VAL A 276 -14.13 -5.65 4.45
N ILE A 277 -13.60 -5.04 5.50
CA ILE A 277 -12.19 -5.14 5.88
C ILE A 277 -12.12 -5.99 7.14
N ASP A 278 -11.48 -7.14 7.06
CA ASP A 278 -11.15 -7.96 8.22
C ASP A 278 -9.75 -7.62 8.70
N GLY A 279 -9.64 -6.53 9.43
CA GLY A 279 -8.39 -5.95 9.89
C GLY A 279 -8.53 -4.44 10.11
N LYS A 280 -7.45 -3.69 9.92
CA LYS A 280 -7.43 -2.23 10.11
C LYS A 280 -7.87 -1.50 8.83
N CYS A 281 -8.53 -0.36 9.02
CA CYS A 281 -8.79 0.56 7.91
C CYS A 281 -7.49 1.17 7.41
N ILE A 282 -6.75 1.84 8.30
CA ILE A 282 -5.48 2.50 8.00
C ILE A 282 -4.50 2.21 9.13
N ASP A 283 -3.31 1.74 8.79
CA ASP A 283 -2.18 1.65 9.71
C ASP A 283 -1.09 2.64 9.28
N LEU A 284 -0.58 3.41 10.24
CA LEU A 284 0.38 4.48 10.02
C LEU A 284 1.71 4.18 10.75
N ASP A 285 2.20 2.94 10.65
CA ASP A 285 3.46 2.53 11.29
C ASP A 285 4.67 3.16 10.58
N GLY A 286 5.24 4.17 11.22
CA GLY A 286 6.35 4.96 10.67
C GLY A 286 5.95 6.08 9.72
N PHE A 287 4.65 6.39 9.59
CA PHE A 287 4.16 7.55 8.85
C PHE A 287 4.35 8.84 9.68
N HIS A 288 4.87 9.87 9.05
CA HIS A 288 5.05 11.19 9.69
C HIS A 288 5.09 12.33 8.66
N ASP A 289 4.90 13.55 9.11
CA ASP A 289 4.96 14.75 8.28
C ASP A 289 4.12 14.62 6.99
N GLY A 290 2.87 14.14 7.13
CA GLY A 290 2.00 13.85 5.99
C GLY A 290 0.51 14.00 6.28
N GLU A 291 -0.33 13.68 5.29
CA GLU A 291 -1.78 13.86 5.37
C GLU A 291 -2.55 12.58 5.02
N VAL A 292 -3.57 12.29 5.82
CA VAL A 292 -4.54 11.20 5.61
C VAL A 292 -5.92 11.82 5.61
N ARG A 293 -6.53 11.97 4.43
CA ARG A 293 -7.71 12.78 4.25
C ARG A 293 -8.82 12.10 3.46
N ALA A 294 -10.05 12.33 3.86
CA ALA A 294 -11.26 11.96 3.13
C ALA A 294 -11.34 10.46 2.75
N ASN A 295 -10.60 9.59 3.44
CA ASN A 295 -10.68 8.15 3.23
C ASN A 295 -11.93 7.58 3.89
N GLN A 296 -12.45 6.49 3.34
CA GLN A 296 -13.66 5.83 3.82
C GLN A 296 -13.41 4.34 3.99
N CYS A 297 -13.66 3.84 5.19
CA CYS A 297 -13.73 2.42 5.49
C CYS A 297 -15.09 2.11 6.09
N VAL A 298 -15.80 1.17 5.47
CA VAL A 298 -17.15 0.80 5.89
C VAL A 298 -17.27 -0.70 6.00
N ASN A 299 -17.53 -1.18 7.19
CA ASN A 299 -17.89 -2.56 7.45
C ASN A 299 -19.41 -2.66 7.76
N PRO A 300 -20.16 -3.49 7.04
CA PRO A 300 -21.58 -3.68 7.33
C PRO A 300 -21.75 -4.41 8.66
N PRO A 301 -22.92 -4.33 9.31
CA PRO A 301 -23.24 -5.10 10.51
C PRO A 301 -22.98 -6.60 10.33
N GLY A 302 -22.57 -7.28 11.40
CA GLY A 302 -22.27 -8.70 11.38
C GLY A 302 -20.80 -9.05 11.63
N PHE A 303 -20.12 -8.25 12.43
CA PHE A 303 -18.68 -8.35 12.75
C PHE A 303 -18.20 -9.69 13.30
N ALA A 304 -19.05 -10.57 13.79
CA ALA A 304 -18.64 -11.92 14.19
C ALA A 304 -17.89 -12.68 13.06
N ALA A 305 -18.07 -12.22 11.80
CA ALA A 305 -17.36 -12.75 10.65
C ALA A 305 -16.01 -12.04 10.36
N TYR A 306 -15.61 -11.08 11.20
CA TYR A 306 -14.36 -10.29 11.02
C TYR A 306 -13.43 -10.47 12.23
N PRO A 307 -12.80 -11.63 12.42
CA PRO A 307 -12.02 -11.92 13.63
C PRO A 307 -10.80 -11.01 13.81
N PHE A 308 -10.30 -10.40 12.74
CA PHE A 308 -9.15 -9.49 12.78
C PHE A 308 -9.53 -8.00 12.70
N GLY A 309 -10.82 -7.69 12.76
CA GLY A 309 -11.31 -6.32 12.76
C GLY A 309 -10.83 -5.54 13.98
N HIS A 310 -9.87 -4.65 13.79
CA HIS A 310 -9.25 -3.85 14.83
C HIS A 310 -9.82 -2.42 14.89
N TYR A 311 -8.93 -1.47 15.19
CA TYR A 311 -9.23 -0.06 15.11
C TYR A 311 -9.52 0.42 13.70
N GLY A 312 -10.19 1.54 13.61
CA GLY A 312 -10.32 2.22 12.34
C GLY A 312 -8.96 2.69 11.82
N ILE A 313 -8.27 3.56 12.57
CA ILE A 313 -6.98 4.14 12.16
C ILE A 313 -6.00 4.02 13.31
N VAL A 314 -4.81 3.50 13.04
CA VAL A 314 -3.77 3.27 14.05
C VAL A 314 -2.51 4.02 13.66
N MET A 315 -1.96 4.82 14.59
CA MET A 315 -0.60 5.34 14.49
C MET A 315 0.34 4.41 15.24
N ASN A 316 1.48 4.08 14.62
CA ASN A 316 2.49 3.24 15.22
C ASN A 316 3.89 3.74 14.84
N ASP A 317 4.92 3.34 15.57
CA ASP A 317 6.33 3.72 15.33
C ASP A 317 7.28 2.56 15.65
N SER A 318 6.97 1.37 15.13
CA SER A 318 7.80 0.18 15.32
C SER A 318 9.19 0.30 14.67
N ASN A 319 9.37 1.24 13.76
CA ASN A 319 10.64 1.48 13.09
C ASN A 319 11.64 2.26 13.97
N PRO A 320 12.91 1.85 14.05
CA PRO A 320 13.89 2.47 14.93
C PRO A 320 14.24 3.92 14.56
N ASP A 321 14.08 4.30 13.30
CA ASP A 321 14.43 5.61 12.74
C ASP A 321 13.24 6.58 12.62
N THR A 322 12.05 6.18 13.05
CA THR A 322 10.85 7.00 12.94
C THR A 322 10.28 7.41 14.29
N ARG A 323 9.53 8.49 14.25
CA ARG A 323 8.67 8.95 15.36
C ARG A 323 7.40 9.50 14.76
N SER A 324 6.26 9.06 15.26
CA SER A 324 4.95 9.58 14.85
C SER A 324 4.86 11.07 15.20
N ARG A 325 4.74 11.94 14.19
CA ARG A 325 4.64 13.39 14.35
C ARG A 325 3.99 14.06 13.14
N ASN A 326 3.39 15.22 13.37
CA ASN A 326 2.89 16.13 12.33
C ASN A 326 1.98 15.46 11.29
N ILE A 327 1.10 14.55 11.72
CA ILE A 327 0.14 13.87 10.85
C ILE A 327 -1.16 14.68 10.83
N ARG A 328 -1.68 14.96 9.64
CA ARG A 328 -3.00 15.53 9.45
C ARG A 328 -3.98 14.42 9.11
N LEU A 329 -4.80 14.05 10.08
CA LEU A 329 -5.83 13.01 9.96
C LEU A 329 -7.20 13.68 9.93
N VAL A 330 -7.71 13.96 8.74
CA VAL A 330 -8.85 14.87 8.58
C VAL A 330 -9.92 14.33 7.64
N ASP A 331 -11.18 14.60 7.98
CA ASP A 331 -12.36 14.31 7.14
C ASP A 331 -12.53 12.82 6.77
N ASN A 332 -11.93 11.88 7.51
CA ASN A 332 -12.06 10.45 7.23
C ASN A 332 -13.37 9.87 7.79
N LEU A 333 -13.89 8.86 7.15
CA LEU A 333 -15.03 8.07 7.61
C LEU A 333 -14.55 6.65 7.95
N VAL A 334 -14.75 6.26 9.19
CA VAL A 334 -14.67 4.87 9.65
C VAL A 334 -16.06 4.50 10.17
N ASP A 335 -16.67 3.50 9.57
CA ASP A 335 -17.98 3.02 9.99
C ASP A 335 -17.95 1.50 10.16
N GLY A 336 -18.01 1.06 11.39
CA GLY A 336 -17.95 -0.33 11.76
C GLY A 336 -16.54 -0.84 12.07
N THR A 337 -16.22 -0.91 13.37
CA THR A 337 -15.00 -1.56 13.88
C THR A 337 -15.36 -2.52 15.01
N LEU A 338 -14.56 -3.56 15.21
CA LEU A 338 -14.70 -4.41 16.39
C LEU A 338 -14.26 -3.66 17.65
N PHE A 339 -13.29 -2.79 17.53
CA PHE A 339 -12.67 -2.05 18.63
C PHE A 339 -12.83 -0.54 18.47
N GLY A 340 -11.86 0.25 18.92
CA GLY A 340 -11.91 1.70 18.89
C GLY A 340 -11.80 2.33 17.49
N GLY A 341 -11.88 3.66 17.48
CA GLY A 341 -11.87 4.45 16.24
C GLY A 341 -10.46 4.83 15.80
N ILE A 342 -9.75 5.67 16.57
CA ILE A 342 -8.40 6.15 16.23
C ILE A 342 -7.46 5.95 17.41
N PHE A 343 -6.34 5.31 17.17
CA PHE A 343 -5.23 5.22 18.10
C PHE A 343 -4.15 6.23 17.71
N VAL A 344 -3.82 7.15 18.61
CA VAL A 344 -2.88 8.26 18.41
C VAL A 344 -1.66 8.05 19.29
N ILE A 345 -0.47 8.22 18.74
CA ILE A 345 0.80 8.33 19.47
C ILE A 345 1.62 9.47 18.88
N GLY A 346 2.42 10.13 19.69
CA GLY A 346 3.36 11.15 19.23
C GLY A 346 2.82 12.58 19.34
N SER A 347 3.29 13.48 18.49
CA SER A 347 3.05 14.92 18.71
C SER A 347 2.81 15.75 17.46
N GLY A 348 2.12 16.88 17.65
CA GLY A 348 1.86 17.84 16.57
C GLY A 348 0.84 17.38 15.55
N HIS A 349 0.00 16.41 15.90
CA HIS A 349 -1.03 15.90 14.98
C HIS A 349 -2.24 16.83 14.93
N THR A 350 -2.93 16.80 13.79
CA THR A 350 -4.28 17.34 13.63
C THR A 350 -5.23 16.18 13.35
N VAL A 351 -6.11 15.87 14.30
CA VAL A 351 -7.18 14.86 14.15
C VAL A 351 -8.51 15.60 14.14
N ALA A 352 -9.03 15.89 12.97
CA ALA A 352 -10.16 16.81 12.85
C ALA A 352 -11.24 16.35 11.87
N ARG A 353 -12.50 16.61 12.24
CA ARG A 353 -13.70 16.38 11.42
C ARG A 353 -13.84 14.93 10.91
N ASN A 354 -13.20 13.98 11.59
CA ASN A 354 -13.39 12.56 11.25
C ASN A 354 -14.77 12.10 11.76
N ARG A 355 -15.35 11.16 11.03
CA ARG A 355 -16.58 10.47 11.38
C ARG A 355 -16.25 9.04 11.74
N LEU A 356 -16.38 8.71 13.01
CA LEU A 356 -16.07 7.42 13.59
C LEU A 356 -17.39 6.85 14.09
N LEU A 357 -17.94 5.88 13.38
CA LEU A 357 -19.31 5.39 13.59
C LEU A 357 -19.31 3.89 13.84
N SER A 358 -20.32 3.39 14.54
CA SER A 358 -20.50 1.95 14.82
C SER A 358 -19.24 1.31 15.41
N LEU A 359 -18.62 1.99 16.39
CA LEU A 359 -17.39 1.56 17.03
C LEU A 359 -17.66 0.58 18.16
N ASP A 360 -16.62 -0.21 18.52
CA ASP A 360 -16.60 -1.17 19.62
C ASP A 360 -17.73 -2.20 19.55
N ALA A 361 -17.93 -2.79 18.37
CA ALA A 361 -18.96 -3.81 18.16
C ALA A 361 -18.66 -5.14 18.88
N SER A 362 -17.41 -5.36 19.33
CA SER A 362 -17.03 -6.54 20.11
C SER A 362 -17.49 -6.47 21.56
N HIS A 363 -17.72 -5.27 22.11
CA HIS A 363 -18.00 -5.04 23.52
C HIS A 363 -16.96 -5.69 24.44
N CYS A 364 -15.69 -5.47 24.18
CA CYS A 364 -14.58 -6.16 24.85
C CYS A 364 -14.67 -6.13 26.38
N ASN A 365 -15.13 -5.05 27.00
CA ASN A 365 -15.33 -4.97 28.43
C ASN A 365 -16.44 -5.88 28.98
N GLU A 366 -17.41 -6.23 28.15
CA GLU A 366 -18.53 -7.08 28.56
C GLU A 366 -18.30 -8.54 28.13
N ASN A 367 -17.49 -8.75 27.11
CA ASN A 367 -17.20 -10.07 26.58
C ASN A 367 -15.72 -10.23 26.22
N THR A 368 -14.91 -10.52 27.21
CA THR A 368 -13.47 -10.77 27.07
C THR A 368 -13.12 -12.05 26.29
N ALA A 369 -14.12 -12.88 25.97
CA ALA A 369 -13.92 -14.08 25.14
C ALA A 369 -13.89 -13.75 23.63
N HIS A 370 -14.21 -12.51 23.22
CA HIS A 370 -14.05 -12.09 21.83
C HIS A 370 -12.58 -12.10 21.42
N TYR A 371 -12.34 -12.39 20.14
CA TYR A 371 -11.00 -12.38 19.56
C TYR A 371 -10.29 -11.02 19.78
N GLY A 372 -9.08 -11.09 20.30
CA GLY A 372 -8.24 -9.90 20.56
C GLY A 372 -8.53 -9.15 21.86
N CYS A 373 -9.67 -9.38 22.52
CA CYS A 373 -9.98 -8.70 23.78
C CYS A 373 -9.06 -9.10 24.95
N TYR A 374 -8.41 -10.24 24.84
CA TYR A 374 -7.48 -10.74 25.86
C TYR A 374 -6.04 -10.18 25.73
N ASP A 375 -5.68 -9.60 24.59
CA ASP A 375 -4.31 -9.14 24.32
C ASP A 375 -3.96 -7.83 25.01
N VAL A 376 -4.91 -7.17 25.66
CA VAL A 376 -4.77 -5.83 26.25
C VAL A 376 -5.05 -5.82 27.75
N ALA A 377 -4.64 -6.85 28.46
CA ALA A 377 -4.87 -6.96 29.90
C ALA A 377 -4.28 -5.79 30.73
N THR A 378 -3.31 -5.06 30.19
CA THR A 378 -2.66 -3.93 30.86
C THR A 378 -3.28 -2.57 30.56
N ASP A 379 -4.05 -2.44 29.47
CA ASP A 379 -4.73 -1.21 29.08
C ASP A 379 -5.98 -1.52 28.24
N PRO A 380 -7.06 -1.97 28.88
CA PRO A 380 -8.29 -2.38 28.16
C PRO A 380 -8.96 -1.21 27.45
N GLU A 381 -8.77 0.03 27.88
CA GLU A 381 -9.38 1.22 27.26
C GLU A 381 -8.88 1.47 25.86
N ILE A 382 -7.70 0.95 25.52
CA ILE A 382 -7.14 1.04 24.18
C ILE A 382 -8.07 0.44 23.12
N LEU A 383 -8.80 -0.63 23.40
CA LEU A 383 -9.71 -1.29 22.46
C LEU A 383 -11.09 -0.63 22.37
N GLU A 384 -11.43 0.28 23.27
CA GLU A 384 -12.81 0.72 23.46
C GLU A 384 -13.03 2.20 23.20
N ALA A 385 -11.95 2.99 23.11
CA ALA A 385 -12.05 4.42 22.95
C ALA A 385 -12.41 4.85 21.54
N GLY A 386 -13.18 5.92 21.42
CA GLY A 386 -13.41 6.58 20.14
C GLY A 386 -12.10 7.13 19.55
N ILE A 387 -11.36 7.89 20.35
CA ILE A 387 -9.98 8.29 20.07
C ILE A 387 -9.17 8.00 21.32
N TYR A 388 -8.08 7.28 21.18
CA TYR A 388 -7.20 6.91 22.28
C TYR A 388 -5.81 7.52 22.09
N LEU A 389 -5.37 8.34 23.07
CA LEU A 389 -4.02 8.89 23.12
C LEU A 389 -3.14 7.90 23.87
N GLY A 390 -2.34 7.15 23.14
CA GLY A 390 -1.57 6.04 23.66
C GLY A 390 -0.13 6.38 23.98
N ARG A 391 0.63 5.33 24.22
CA ARG A 391 2.09 5.37 24.29
C ARG A 391 2.65 4.45 23.22
N SER A 392 3.66 4.90 22.53
CA SER A 392 4.42 3.96 21.71
C SER A 392 5.10 2.91 22.61
N PRO A 393 4.92 1.63 22.33
CA PRO A 393 5.58 0.58 23.11
C PRO A 393 7.09 0.52 22.87
N LEU A 394 7.57 1.00 21.72
CA LEU A 394 8.97 0.86 21.28
C LEU A 394 9.76 2.16 21.40
N HIS A 395 9.12 3.29 21.14
CA HIS A 395 9.75 4.60 21.19
C HIS A 395 8.87 5.55 21.99
N ILE A 396 9.17 5.71 23.26
CA ILE A 396 8.39 6.59 24.15
C ILE A 396 8.42 8.01 23.60
N ALA A 397 7.36 8.37 22.90
CA ALA A 397 7.11 9.74 22.45
C ALA A 397 5.96 10.31 23.27
N PRO A 398 6.09 11.52 23.84
CA PRO A 398 5.00 12.12 24.60
C PRO A 398 3.87 12.51 23.66
N ASP A 399 2.66 12.11 24.01
CA ASP A 399 1.43 12.53 23.35
C ASP A 399 1.08 13.97 23.76
N ARG A 400 1.55 14.94 23.00
CA ARG A 400 1.37 16.37 23.30
C ARG A 400 1.26 17.23 22.06
N HIS A 401 0.70 18.42 22.24
CA HIS A 401 0.53 19.43 21.18
C HIS A 401 -0.29 18.90 19.99
N ASN A 402 -1.18 17.96 20.24
CA ASN A 402 -2.11 17.46 19.24
C ASN A 402 -3.38 18.30 19.25
N LEU A 403 -3.95 18.55 18.09
CA LEU A 403 -5.22 19.21 17.87
C LEU A 403 -6.28 18.16 17.53
N ILE A 404 -7.24 17.89 18.45
CA ILE A 404 -8.30 16.90 18.28
C ILE A 404 -9.64 17.60 18.32
N VAL A 405 -10.20 17.91 17.17
CA VAL A 405 -11.33 18.85 17.08
C VAL A 405 -12.42 18.39 16.11
N ASP A 406 -13.66 18.71 16.45
CA ASP A 406 -14.84 18.57 15.59
C ASP A 406 -15.09 17.16 15.06
N ASN A 407 -14.57 16.12 15.72
CA ASN A 407 -14.81 14.74 15.33
C ASN A 407 -16.22 14.30 15.78
N ARG A 408 -16.85 13.43 14.99
CA ARG A 408 -18.13 12.80 15.34
C ARG A 408 -17.87 11.33 15.64
N ILE A 409 -18.14 10.93 16.87
CA ILE A 409 -17.79 9.62 17.41
C ILE A 409 -19.06 8.96 17.92
N ALA A 410 -19.38 7.77 17.42
CA ALA A 410 -20.55 7.01 17.82
C ALA A 410 -20.25 5.51 17.85
N GLY A 411 -20.85 4.80 18.80
CA GLY A 411 -20.67 3.37 18.99
C GLY A 411 -21.04 2.95 20.40
N PHE A 412 -20.62 1.77 20.80
CA PHE A 412 -20.95 1.22 22.11
C PHE A 412 -20.30 2.04 23.24
N LYS A 413 -21.10 2.61 24.13
CA LYS A 413 -20.67 3.44 25.26
C LYS A 413 -19.74 4.64 24.89
N MET A 414 -19.80 5.13 23.66
CA MET A 414 -18.92 6.20 23.18
C MET A 414 -19.17 7.55 23.89
N ARG A 415 -20.31 7.74 24.54
CA ARG A 415 -20.54 8.92 25.37
C ARG A 415 -19.56 9.03 26.54
N SER A 416 -19.20 7.91 27.15
CA SER A 416 -18.23 7.83 28.24
C SER A 416 -16.81 7.52 27.80
N ARG A 417 -16.62 6.98 26.60
CA ARG A 417 -15.32 6.54 26.05
C ARG A 417 -14.91 7.33 24.80
N CYS A 418 -15.33 8.55 24.74
CA CYS A 418 -15.12 9.40 23.58
C CYS A 418 -13.65 9.60 23.21
N ILE A 419 -12.92 10.20 24.13
CA ILE A 419 -11.48 10.47 24.01
C ILE A 419 -10.86 10.09 25.33
N LEU A 420 -10.04 9.06 25.30
CA LEU A 420 -9.33 8.54 26.48
C LEU A 420 -7.81 8.63 26.26
N ALA A 421 -7.07 8.46 27.34
CA ALA A 421 -5.61 8.50 27.29
C ALA A 421 -4.99 7.43 28.17
N ALA A 422 -3.87 6.90 27.72
CA ALA A 422 -3.07 5.94 28.47
C ALA A 422 -2.62 6.53 29.83
N PRO A 423 -2.44 5.69 30.85
CA PRO A 423 -1.89 6.12 32.13
C PRO A 423 -0.60 6.92 31.96
N GLY A 424 -0.61 8.17 32.49
CA GLY A 424 0.53 9.11 32.42
C GLY A 424 0.61 9.96 31.15
N VAL A 425 -0.34 9.84 30.22
CA VAL A 425 -0.54 10.83 29.16
C VAL A 425 -1.39 11.97 29.67
N ASP A 426 -0.88 13.20 29.64
CA ASP A 426 -1.63 14.38 30.07
C ASP A 426 -2.49 14.96 28.95
N LEU A 427 -3.81 14.75 29.01
CA LEU A 427 -4.75 15.28 28.04
C LEU A 427 -4.67 16.82 27.90
N ARG A 428 -4.28 17.55 28.98
CA ARG A 428 -4.17 19.02 28.97
C ARG A 428 -2.99 19.52 28.16
N SER A 429 -2.05 18.66 27.81
CA SER A 429 -0.98 18.99 26.86
C SER A 429 -1.41 19.00 25.41
N ASN A 430 -2.69 18.68 25.15
CA ASN A 430 -3.32 18.63 23.84
C ASN A 430 -4.50 19.63 23.78
N THR A 431 -4.88 20.05 22.59
CA THR A 431 -6.04 20.91 22.36
C THR A 431 -7.21 20.06 21.89
N ILE A 432 -8.24 19.90 22.76
CA ILE A 432 -9.37 19.01 22.53
C ILE A 432 -10.68 19.79 22.69
N PHE A 433 -11.43 19.99 21.62
CA PHE A 433 -12.74 20.66 21.69
C PHE A 433 -13.65 20.31 20.49
N GLY A 434 -14.93 20.63 20.60
CA GLY A 434 -15.90 20.48 19.49
C GLY A 434 -16.24 19.05 19.10
N ASN A 435 -15.68 18.03 19.77
CA ASN A 435 -15.95 16.63 19.47
C ASN A 435 -17.34 16.21 19.98
N LEU A 436 -18.10 15.52 19.14
CA LEU A 436 -19.46 15.05 19.45
C LEU A 436 -19.47 13.53 19.64
N CYS A 437 -19.82 13.08 20.84
CA CYS A 437 -19.80 11.68 21.24
C CYS A 437 -21.20 11.18 21.56
N ARG A 438 -21.58 10.04 21.02
CA ARG A 438 -22.91 9.43 21.19
C ARG A 438 -22.80 7.94 21.35
N ASP A 439 -23.65 7.39 22.20
CA ASP A 439 -23.91 5.96 22.23
C ASP A 439 -24.76 5.57 21.01
N GLN A 440 -24.47 4.40 20.46
CA GLN A 440 -25.17 3.86 19.30
C GLN A 440 -25.43 2.37 19.50
#